data_89d4abd952197cdcc05d3854b91c3f46
#
_entry.id   89d4abd952197cdcc05d3854b91c3f46
#
_cell.length_a   1.000
_cell.length_b   1.000
_cell.length_c   1.000
_cell.angle_alpha   90.00
_cell.angle_beta   90.00
_cell.angle_gamma   90.00
#
_symmetry.space_group_name_H-M   'P 1'
#
loop_
_entity.id
_entity.type
_entity.pdbx_description
1 polymer ?
#
loop_
_entity_poly.entity_id
_entity_poly.type
_entity_poly.pdbx_seq_one_letter_code
_entity_poly.pdbx_strand_id
1 'polypeptide(L)'
;MRLTSLPLAAPTVDHLHERGITELYPPQAAAVEAGVCEGESVVAAMPTASGKTLVAQLALVTADGPGLYVCPLRALAREKYETFASLPDVDVGISTGDFDTSAEELAGHDHVVATAEKVDSAIRNGATWVDDLACVVVDEVHLLDAERRGPTLEVTLATLQRRNPGVQVVALSATVDNPEAIADWLDATLVESDWRPVSLRTGVCVGDSVTFDDGTETAVDVPAPTARAETPSGADSTEDVPSIEADAAVDETSITAALVAETVAAGGQCLAFVRSRAEAAQLAERLAADDLAETMGIESVAATAADAVRDVDGTVTGRTLAGCVRS
;
A
#
# COMPACT_ATOMS: atom_id res chain seq x y z
N MET A 1 -24.07 -8.05 2.33
CA MET A 1 -24.62 -7.62 3.65
C MET A 1 -24.72 -6.11 3.64
N ARG A 2 -25.83 -5.53 4.14
CA ARG A 2 -26.00 -4.06 4.16
C ARG A 2 -25.40 -3.45 5.43
N LEU A 3 -24.84 -2.26 5.35
CA LEU A 3 -24.30 -1.54 6.51
C LEU A 3 -25.34 -1.32 7.61
N THR A 4 -26.59 -1.05 7.24
CA THR A 4 -27.69 -0.82 8.18
C THR A 4 -28.06 -2.05 9.03
N SER A 5 -27.55 -3.22 8.71
CA SER A 5 -27.75 -4.44 9.53
C SER A 5 -26.62 -4.65 10.56
N LEU A 6 -25.60 -3.80 10.57
CA LEU A 6 -24.48 -3.88 11.49
C LEU A 6 -24.75 -3.09 12.77
N PRO A 7 -24.11 -3.43 13.90
CA PRO A 7 -24.24 -2.72 15.16
C PRO A 7 -23.44 -1.40 15.16
N LEU A 8 -23.68 -0.54 14.18
CA LEU A 8 -23.01 0.73 14.02
C LEU A 8 -23.89 1.90 14.47
N ALA A 9 -23.27 2.95 15.01
CA ALA A 9 -23.95 4.21 15.28
C ALA A 9 -24.42 4.86 13.98
N ALA A 10 -25.58 5.55 14.02
CA ALA A 10 -26.15 6.19 12.82
C ALA A 10 -25.17 7.17 12.15
N PRO A 11 -24.41 8.03 12.85
CA PRO A 11 -23.43 8.91 12.20
C PRO A 11 -22.34 8.14 11.43
N THR A 12 -21.90 6.99 11.93
CA THR A 12 -20.92 6.13 11.24
C THR A 12 -21.51 5.55 9.95
N VAL A 13 -22.76 5.09 9.99
CA VAL A 13 -23.46 4.57 8.80
C VAL A 13 -23.62 5.67 7.75
N ASP A 14 -24.02 6.88 8.16
CA ASP A 14 -24.18 8.02 7.26
C ASP A 14 -22.83 8.41 6.63
N HIS A 15 -21.76 8.48 7.41
CA HIS A 15 -20.42 8.75 6.91
C HIS A 15 -19.95 7.72 5.86
N LEU A 16 -20.18 6.43 6.11
CA LEU A 16 -19.83 5.37 5.16
C LEU A 16 -20.68 5.45 3.88
N HIS A 17 -21.97 5.81 4.00
CA HIS A 17 -22.85 6.05 2.85
C HIS A 17 -22.37 7.23 2.00
N GLU A 18 -21.95 8.34 2.60
CA GLU A 18 -21.39 9.50 1.90
C GLU A 18 -20.13 9.13 1.10
N ARG A 19 -19.37 8.15 1.56
CA ARG A 19 -18.22 7.57 0.85
C ARG A 19 -18.62 6.52 -0.21
N GLY A 20 -19.91 6.34 -0.47
CA GLY A 20 -20.42 5.40 -1.45
C GLY A 20 -20.47 3.94 -1.01
N ILE A 21 -20.23 3.65 0.28
CA ILE A 21 -20.26 2.29 0.84
C ILE A 21 -21.69 2.04 1.34
N THR A 22 -22.46 1.25 0.63
CA THR A 22 -23.84 0.90 1.00
C THR A 22 -23.97 -0.57 1.40
N GLU A 23 -23.14 -1.40 0.81
CA GLU A 23 -23.10 -2.85 1.04
C GLU A 23 -21.65 -3.31 1.20
N LEU A 24 -21.45 -4.32 2.02
CA LEU A 24 -20.15 -4.96 2.20
C LEU A 24 -19.82 -5.84 0.99
N TYR A 25 -18.56 -5.84 0.61
CA TYR A 25 -18.01 -6.85 -0.29
C TYR A 25 -18.07 -8.25 0.34
N PRO A 26 -18.08 -9.33 -0.46
CA PRO A 26 -18.17 -10.69 0.06
C PRO A 26 -17.14 -11.00 1.17
N PRO A 27 -15.84 -10.68 1.06
CA PRO A 27 -14.88 -10.97 2.13
C PRO A 27 -15.10 -10.11 3.39
N GLN A 28 -15.60 -8.89 3.25
CA GLN A 28 -15.96 -8.06 4.40
C GLN A 28 -17.18 -8.64 5.14
N ALA A 29 -18.17 -9.09 4.40
CA ALA A 29 -19.34 -9.75 4.97
C ALA A 29 -18.95 -11.04 5.71
N ALA A 30 -18.02 -11.84 5.14
CA ALA A 30 -17.50 -13.04 5.80
C ALA A 30 -16.76 -12.71 7.10
N ALA A 31 -16.00 -11.61 7.17
CA ALA A 31 -15.36 -11.16 8.40
C ALA A 31 -16.38 -10.74 9.48
N VAL A 32 -17.50 -10.12 9.08
CA VAL A 32 -18.61 -9.81 10.00
C VAL A 32 -19.28 -11.08 10.47
N GLU A 33 -19.54 -12.04 9.60
CA GLU A 33 -20.11 -13.35 9.96
C GLU A 33 -19.19 -14.17 10.88
N ALA A 34 -17.86 -13.94 10.81
CA ALA A 34 -16.87 -14.49 11.72
C ALA A 34 -16.82 -13.78 13.09
N GLY A 35 -17.67 -12.76 13.32
CA GLY A 35 -17.80 -12.09 14.60
C GLY A 35 -16.92 -10.86 14.80
N VAL A 36 -16.35 -10.27 13.75
CA VAL A 36 -15.48 -9.09 13.87
C VAL A 36 -16.14 -7.90 14.57
N CYS A 37 -17.47 -7.76 14.42
CA CYS A 37 -18.26 -6.73 15.12
C CYS A 37 -18.81 -7.18 16.47
N GLU A 38 -18.51 -8.39 16.93
CA GLU A 38 -18.99 -9.02 18.15
C GLU A 38 -17.85 -9.29 19.14
N GLY A 39 -16.64 -8.79 18.85
CA GLY A 39 -15.45 -8.93 19.68
C GLY A 39 -14.65 -10.21 19.43
N GLU A 40 -15.02 -11.02 18.42
CA GLU A 40 -14.25 -12.22 18.06
C GLU A 40 -12.96 -11.86 17.32
N SER A 41 -11.90 -12.59 17.61
CA SER A 41 -10.63 -12.44 16.89
C SER A 41 -10.71 -13.05 15.50
N VAL A 42 -10.21 -12.33 14.48
CA VAL A 42 -10.31 -12.73 13.06
C VAL A 42 -8.98 -12.50 12.35
N VAL A 43 -8.54 -13.49 11.59
CA VAL A 43 -7.49 -13.32 10.57
C VAL A 43 -8.16 -13.19 9.21
N ALA A 44 -8.04 -12.03 8.59
CA ALA A 44 -8.62 -11.74 7.29
C ALA A 44 -7.52 -11.79 6.21
N ALA A 45 -7.34 -12.95 5.59
CA ALA A 45 -6.43 -13.21 4.48
C ALA A 45 -7.16 -12.95 3.15
N MET A 46 -6.98 -11.76 2.59
CA MET A 46 -7.69 -11.35 1.39
C MET A 46 -6.86 -10.39 0.53
N PRO A 47 -7.07 -10.37 -0.80
CA PRO A 47 -6.24 -9.59 -1.72
C PRO A 47 -6.24 -8.10 -1.43
N THR A 48 -5.27 -7.38 -2.00
CA THR A 48 -5.30 -5.92 -2.05
C THR A 48 -6.57 -5.45 -2.78
N ALA A 49 -7.09 -4.29 -2.39
CA ALA A 49 -8.34 -3.71 -2.87
C ALA A 49 -9.64 -4.45 -2.49
N SER A 50 -9.61 -5.54 -1.72
CA SER A 50 -10.80 -6.20 -1.17
C SER A 50 -11.50 -5.42 -0.05
N GLY A 51 -10.88 -4.30 0.40
CA GLY A 51 -11.44 -3.43 1.42
C GLY A 51 -11.13 -3.85 2.86
N LYS A 52 -9.94 -4.44 3.12
CA LYS A 52 -9.43 -4.79 4.46
C LYS A 52 -9.55 -3.65 5.48
N THR A 53 -9.29 -2.41 5.05
CA THR A 53 -9.38 -1.24 5.92
C THR A 53 -10.80 -1.05 6.50
N LEU A 54 -11.85 -1.40 5.76
CA LEU A 54 -13.22 -1.33 6.30
C LEU A 54 -13.45 -2.39 7.39
N VAL A 55 -12.90 -3.61 7.23
CA VAL A 55 -12.96 -4.64 8.29
C VAL A 55 -12.33 -4.13 9.57
N ALA A 56 -11.16 -3.47 9.46
CA ALA A 56 -10.50 -2.82 10.59
C ALA A 56 -11.34 -1.71 11.24
N GLN A 57 -11.94 -0.85 10.40
CA GLN A 57 -12.83 0.22 10.89
C GLN A 57 -14.02 -0.36 11.66
N LEU A 58 -14.65 -1.41 11.10
CA LEU A 58 -15.77 -2.08 11.76
C LEU A 58 -15.36 -2.65 13.12
N ALA A 59 -14.23 -3.36 13.20
CA ALA A 59 -13.71 -3.88 14.47
C ALA A 59 -13.51 -2.79 15.52
N LEU A 60 -12.82 -1.71 15.14
CA LEU A 60 -12.50 -0.62 16.08
C LEU A 60 -13.74 0.12 16.55
N VAL A 61 -14.67 0.48 15.65
CA VAL A 61 -15.87 1.26 16.04
C VAL A 61 -16.93 0.44 16.78
N THR A 62 -16.86 -0.91 16.73
CA THR A 62 -17.76 -1.81 17.46
C THR A 62 -17.13 -2.36 18.74
N ALA A 63 -15.84 -2.11 18.98
CA ALA A 63 -15.16 -2.53 20.20
C ALA A 63 -15.73 -1.81 21.43
N ASP A 64 -15.84 -2.53 22.56
CA ASP A 64 -16.32 -1.97 23.83
C ASP A 64 -15.13 -1.36 24.64
N GLY A 65 -14.41 -0.41 24.01
CA GLY A 65 -13.29 0.29 24.64
C GLY A 65 -12.20 0.72 23.64
N PRO A 66 -11.03 1.16 24.15
CA PRO A 66 -9.97 1.68 23.31
C PRO A 66 -9.42 0.68 22.30
N GLY A 67 -9.08 1.16 21.12
CA GLY A 67 -8.53 0.34 20.05
C GLY A 67 -7.12 0.76 19.64
N LEU A 68 -6.36 -0.21 19.14
CA LEU A 68 -5.03 0.00 18.58
C LEU A 68 -4.98 -0.50 17.13
N TYR A 69 -4.49 0.34 16.21
CA TYR A 69 -4.19 -0.04 14.85
C TYR A 69 -2.67 -0.08 14.63
N VAL A 70 -2.13 -1.25 14.41
CA VAL A 70 -0.68 -1.47 14.21
C VAL A 70 -0.37 -1.45 12.71
N CYS A 71 0.40 -0.45 12.29
CA CYS A 71 0.86 -0.30 10.90
C CYS A 71 2.29 -0.80 10.71
N PRO A 72 2.62 -1.37 9.55
CA PRO A 72 3.99 -1.80 9.24
C PRO A 72 4.92 -0.63 8.90
N LEU A 73 4.39 0.49 8.42
CA LEU A 73 5.14 1.64 7.91
C LEU A 73 4.59 2.97 8.44
N ARG A 74 5.48 3.92 8.74
CA ARG A 74 5.12 5.27 9.20
C ARG A 74 4.21 6.03 8.22
N ALA A 75 4.50 5.93 6.91
CA ALA A 75 3.67 6.58 5.89
C ALA A 75 2.24 6.04 5.89
N LEU A 76 2.06 4.71 6.02
CA LEU A 76 0.75 4.09 6.15
C LEU A 76 0.04 4.48 7.45
N ALA A 77 0.79 4.62 8.56
CA ALA A 77 0.20 5.04 9.83
C ALA A 77 -0.46 6.43 9.73
N ARG A 78 0.15 7.37 9.00
CA ARG A 78 -0.44 8.69 8.77
C ARG A 78 -1.72 8.59 7.92
N GLU A 79 -1.70 7.84 6.83
CA GLU A 79 -2.88 7.60 5.98
C GLU A 79 -4.04 6.99 6.79
N LYS A 80 -3.74 5.98 7.62
CA LYS A 80 -4.74 5.33 8.47
C LYS A 80 -5.26 6.26 9.54
N TYR A 81 -4.37 7.05 10.18
CA TYR A 81 -4.77 8.07 11.11
C TYR A 81 -5.78 9.06 10.48
N GLU A 82 -5.48 9.62 9.31
CA GLU A 82 -6.38 10.53 8.60
C GLU A 82 -7.72 9.85 8.26
N THR A 83 -7.67 8.59 7.87
CA THR A 83 -8.86 7.78 7.56
C THR A 83 -9.74 7.56 8.81
N PHE A 84 -9.15 7.19 9.94
CA PHE A 84 -9.91 6.94 11.18
C PHE A 84 -10.35 8.23 11.86
N ALA A 85 -9.54 9.29 11.81
CA ALA A 85 -9.89 10.61 12.34
C ALA A 85 -11.04 11.28 11.55
N SER A 86 -11.37 10.79 10.35
CA SER A 86 -12.55 11.24 9.61
C SER A 86 -13.85 10.60 10.08
N LEU A 87 -13.80 9.56 10.93
CA LEU A 87 -14.98 8.92 11.48
C LEU A 87 -15.67 9.85 12.49
N PRO A 88 -16.99 9.95 12.49
CA PRO A 88 -17.71 10.78 13.43
C PRO A 88 -17.61 10.21 14.83
N ASP A 89 -17.52 11.11 15.81
CA ASP A 89 -17.51 10.80 17.25
C ASP A 89 -16.38 9.84 17.69
N VAL A 90 -15.26 9.82 16.96
CA VAL A 90 -14.08 9.00 17.28
C VAL A 90 -12.86 9.91 17.42
N ASP A 91 -12.21 9.86 18.57
CA ASP A 91 -10.96 10.56 18.83
C ASP A 91 -9.77 9.62 18.60
N VAL A 92 -8.84 10.02 17.73
CA VAL A 92 -7.74 9.15 17.26
C VAL A 92 -6.39 9.78 17.56
N GLY A 93 -5.53 9.04 18.22
CA GLY A 93 -4.12 9.37 18.44
C GLY A 93 -3.20 8.71 17.42
N ILE A 94 -2.02 9.27 17.22
CA ILE A 94 -0.97 8.69 16.36
C ILE A 94 0.36 8.60 17.10
N SER A 95 1.05 7.44 16.99
CA SER A 95 2.38 7.24 17.56
C SER A 95 3.31 6.60 16.52
N THR A 96 4.15 7.44 15.90
CA THR A 96 5.18 7.00 14.94
C THR A 96 6.51 7.65 15.28
N GLY A 97 7.59 7.27 14.56
CA GLY A 97 8.91 7.89 14.80
C GLY A 97 8.99 9.39 14.60
N ASP A 98 8.03 9.97 13.87
CA ASP A 98 7.98 11.39 13.54
C ASP A 98 7.07 12.18 14.49
N PHE A 99 6.26 11.49 15.31
CA PHE A 99 5.36 12.05 16.31
C PHE A 99 5.73 11.52 17.70
N ASP A 100 6.13 12.43 18.58
CA ASP A 100 6.51 12.09 19.96
C ASP A 100 5.35 12.40 20.92
N THR A 101 4.26 11.64 20.77
CA THR A 101 3.07 11.74 21.60
C THR A 101 3.30 11.04 22.94
N SER A 102 2.99 11.69 24.06
CA SER A 102 3.18 11.10 25.39
C SER A 102 2.24 9.90 25.64
N ALA A 103 2.63 9.01 26.57
CA ALA A 103 1.78 7.88 26.93
C ALA A 103 0.46 8.31 27.58
N GLU A 104 0.46 9.42 28.33
CA GLU A 104 -0.74 9.99 28.95
C GLU A 104 -1.69 10.57 27.91
N GLU A 105 -1.15 11.21 26.86
CA GLU A 105 -1.95 11.73 25.76
C GLU A 105 -2.57 10.59 24.95
N LEU A 106 -1.79 9.54 24.64
CA LEU A 106 -2.30 8.35 23.93
C LEU A 106 -3.41 7.63 24.72
N ALA A 107 -3.34 7.62 26.05
CA ALA A 107 -4.37 7.05 26.91
C ALA A 107 -5.72 7.80 26.86
N GLY A 108 -5.74 9.03 26.37
CA GLY A 108 -6.94 9.86 26.28
C GLY A 108 -7.75 9.65 25.01
N HIS A 109 -7.22 8.95 24.01
CA HIS A 109 -7.88 8.73 22.73
C HIS A 109 -8.71 7.44 22.73
N ASP A 110 -9.78 7.42 21.92
CA ASP A 110 -10.58 6.20 21.69
C ASP A 110 -9.76 5.16 20.93
N HIS A 111 -9.01 5.59 19.93
CA HIS A 111 -8.15 4.70 19.15
C HIS A 111 -6.77 5.29 18.94
N VAL A 112 -5.78 4.43 18.85
CA VAL A 112 -4.39 4.80 18.57
C VAL A 112 -3.90 4.10 17.29
N VAL A 113 -3.33 4.87 16.37
CA VAL A 113 -2.61 4.33 15.20
C VAL A 113 -1.12 4.39 15.48
N ALA A 114 -0.42 3.26 15.43
CA ALA A 114 0.99 3.19 15.76
C ALA A 114 1.77 2.20 14.90
N THR A 115 3.10 2.32 14.87
CA THR A 115 3.96 1.26 14.35
C THR A 115 4.29 0.24 15.44
N ALA A 116 4.57 -1.01 15.05
CA ALA A 116 4.90 -2.08 16.00
C ALA A 116 6.08 -1.71 16.92
N GLU A 117 7.10 -1.01 16.38
CA GLU A 117 8.25 -0.55 17.14
C GLU A 117 7.88 0.48 18.22
N LYS A 118 6.90 1.34 17.95
CA LYS A 118 6.43 2.31 18.96
C LYS A 118 5.59 1.66 20.04
N VAL A 119 4.76 0.67 19.67
CA VAL A 119 3.99 -0.11 20.64
C VAL A 119 4.93 -0.92 21.54
N ASP A 120 5.92 -1.61 20.98
CA ASP A 120 6.95 -2.34 21.74
C ASP A 120 7.73 -1.39 22.67
N SER A 121 8.10 -0.20 22.19
CA SER A 121 8.74 0.82 23.01
C SER A 121 7.83 1.30 24.15
N ALA A 122 6.56 1.54 23.90
CA ALA A 122 5.57 1.92 24.93
C ALA A 122 5.43 0.84 26.00
N ILE A 123 5.32 -0.43 25.59
CA ILE A 123 5.25 -1.58 26.49
C ILE A 123 6.50 -1.63 27.39
N ARG A 124 7.70 -1.51 26.81
CA ARG A 124 8.97 -1.55 27.57
C ARG A 124 9.13 -0.37 28.53
N ASN A 125 8.57 0.78 28.17
CA ASN A 125 8.58 1.97 29.04
C ASN A 125 7.46 1.98 30.09
N GLY A 126 6.66 0.90 30.18
CA GLY A 126 5.62 0.76 31.21
C GLY A 126 4.35 1.57 30.93
N ALA A 127 4.07 1.91 29.68
CA ALA A 127 2.82 2.56 29.31
C ALA A 127 1.62 1.67 29.69
N THR A 128 0.67 2.25 30.42
CA THR A 128 -0.51 1.52 30.94
C THR A 128 -1.67 1.49 29.95
N TRP A 129 -1.73 2.43 29.01
CA TRP A 129 -2.83 2.49 28.04
C TRP A 129 -2.97 1.22 27.19
N VAL A 130 -1.90 0.45 27.03
CA VAL A 130 -1.92 -0.83 26.30
C VAL A 130 -2.65 -1.94 27.06
N ASP A 131 -2.89 -1.78 28.37
CA ASP A 131 -3.54 -2.78 29.22
C ASP A 131 -5.07 -2.69 29.16
N ASP A 132 -5.61 -1.55 28.70
CA ASP A 132 -7.03 -1.28 28.61
C ASP A 132 -7.60 -1.47 27.19
N LEU A 133 -6.80 -1.95 26.26
CA LEU A 133 -7.22 -2.14 24.87
C LEU A 133 -8.32 -3.20 24.75
N ALA A 134 -9.42 -2.84 24.10
CA ALA A 134 -10.50 -3.78 23.75
C ALA A 134 -10.27 -4.47 22.41
N CYS A 135 -9.63 -3.76 21.45
CA CYS A 135 -9.35 -4.28 20.10
C CYS A 135 -7.96 -3.90 19.63
N VAL A 136 -7.25 -4.83 19.02
CA VAL A 136 -5.97 -4.64 18.33
C VAL A 136 -6.10 -5.08 16.88
N VAL A 137 -6.02 -4.14 15.97
CA VAL A 137 -5.92 -4.41 14.54
C VAL A 137 -4.46 -4.44 14.13
N VAL A 138 -4.07 -5.45 13.38
CA VAL A 138 -2.71 -5.61 12.84
C VAL A 138 -2.77 -5.60 11.32
N ASP A 139 -2.22 -4.57 10.71
CA ASP A 139 -2.15 -4.49 9.25
C ASP A 139 -0.92 -5.21 8.72
N GLU A 140 -1.09 -5.86 7.56
CA GLU A 140 -0.05 -6.62 6.87
C GLU A 140 0.64 -7.67 7.79
N VAL A 141 -0.16 -8.47 8.51
CA VAL A 141 0.35 -9.45 9.50
C VAL A 141 1.32 -10.48 8.89
N HIS A 142 1.29 -10.69 7.57
CA HIS A 142 2.27 -11.53 6.87
C HIS A 142 3.73 -11.05 7.02
N LEU A 143 3.95 -9.82 7.47
CA LEU A 143 5.27 -9.33 7.82
C LEU A 143 5.88 -9.99 9.07
N LEU A 144 5.16 -10.89 9.75
CA LEU A 144 5.73 -11.79 10.76
C LEU A 144 6.92 -12.59 10.21
N ASP A 145 6.92 -12.96 8.93
CA ASP A 145 8.02 -13.65 8.26
C ASP A 145 9.19 -12.73 7.87
N ALA A 146 9.05 -11.42 8.03
CA ALA A 146 10.10 -10.48 7.66
C ALA A 146 11.24 -10.48 8.67
N GLU A 147 12.49 -10.79 8.22
CA GLU A 147 13.67 -10.95 9.08
C GLU A 147 13.90 -9.83 10.10
N ARG A 148 13.60 -8.57 9.75
CA ARG A 148 13.87 -7.41 10.60
C ARG A 148 12.68 -6.95 11.43
N ARG A 149 11.46 -7.08 10.89
CA ARG A 149 10.24 -6.54 11.51
C ARG A 149 9.40 -7.60 12.17
N GLY A 150 9.42 -8.81 11.62
CA GLY A 150 8.66 -9.94 12.14
C GLY A 150 8.87 -10.18 13.63
N PRO A 151 10.11 -10.30 14.12
CA PRO A 151 10.36 -10.53 15.55
C PRO A 151 9.80 -9.44 16.47
N THR A 152 9.85 -8.17 16.06
CA THR A 152 9.25 -7.07 16.84
C THR A 152 7.74 -7.17 16.86
N LEU A 153 7.11 -7.43 15.72
CA LEU A 153 5.66 -7.58 15.61
C LEU A 153 5.18 -8.77 16.43
N GLU A 154 5.82 -9.92 16.30
CA GLU A 154 5.50 -11.15 17.05
C GLU A 154 5.56 -10.93 18.56
N VAL A 155 6.67 -10.39 19.07
CA VAL A 155 6.85 -10.13 20.50
C VAL A 155 5.84 -9.09 21.00
N THR A 156 5.54 -8.07 20.20
CA THR A 156 4.55 -7.04 20.55
C THR A 156 3.16 -7.66 20.70
N LEU A 157 2.70 -8.44 19.73
CA LEU A 157 1.38 -9.10 19.77
C LEU A 157 1.27 -10.11 20.89
N ALA A 158 2.26 -11.00 21.05
CA ALA A 158 2.28 -11.97 22.15
C ALA A 158 2.25 -11.28 23.53
N THR A 159 2.90 -10.11 23.65
CA THR A 159 2.89 -9.34 24.88
C THR A 159 1.55 -8.67 25.15
N LEU A 160 0.92 -8.09 24.11
CA LEU A 160 -0.42 -7.50 24.22
C LEU A 160 -1.46 -8.54 24.64
N GLN A 161 -1.52 -9.70 23.99
CA GLN A 161 -2.43 -10.79 24.35
C GLN A 161 -2.20 -11.30 25.78
N ARG A 162 -0.93 -11.42 26.21
CA ARG A 162 -0.60 -11.84 27.58
C ARG A 162 -0.99 -10.80 28.64
N ARG A 163 -0.83 -9.51 28.34
CA ARG A 163 -1.17 -8.42 29.27
C ARG A 163 -2.67 -8.19 29.34
N ASN A 164 -3.36 -8.43 28.24
CA ASN A 164 -4.78 -8.22 28.10
C ASN A 164 -5.45 -9.50 27.52
N PRO A 165 -5.66 -10.54 28.37
CA PRO A 165 -6.32 -11.76 27.97
C PRO A 165 -7.79 -11.48 27.65
N GLY A 166 -8.19 -11.60 26.42
CA GLY A 166 -9.54 -11.28 25.94
C GLY A 166 -9.59 -10.05 25.03
N VAL A 167 -8.44 -9.41 24.79
CA VAL A 167 -8.36 -8.41 23.72
C VAL A 167 -8.73 -9.04 22.39
N GLN A 168 -9.63 -8.42 21.65
CA GLN A 168 -9.91 -8.82 20.28
C GLN A 168 -8.68 -8.53 19.40
N VAL A 169 -8.25 -9.52 18.61
CA VAL A 169 -7.19 -9.33 17.61
C VAL A 169 -7.74 -9.50 16.21
N VAL A 170 -7.65 -8.46 15.39
CA VAL A 170 -8.04 -8.50 13.99
C VAL A 170 -6.79 -8.34 13.11
N ALA A 171 -6.32 -9.43 12.55
CA ALA A 171 -5.12 -9.47 11.72
C ALA A 171 -5.49 -9.43 10.24
N LEU A 172 -5.03 -8.40 9.54
CA LEU A 172 -5.24 -8.20 8.11
C LEU A 172 -4.02 -8.66 7.34
N SER A 173 -4.21 -9.49 6.34
CA SER A 173 -3.14 -10.00 5.48
C SER A 173 -3.49 -9.85 4.00
N ALA A 174 -2.48 -9.70 3.17
CA ALA A 174 -2.59 -10.13 1.78
C ALA A 174 -2.75 -11.66 1.73
N THR A 175 -2.98 -12.23 0.55
CA THR A 175 -2.93 -13.67 0.34
C THR A 175 -1.53 -14.19 0.68
N VAL A 176 -1.44 -15.17 1.58
CA VAL A 176 -0.20 -15.78 2.10
C VAL A 176 -0.31 -17.30 2.05
N ASP A 177 0.83 -17.99 2.14
CA ASP A 177 0.88 -19.44 1.99
C ASP A 177 0.43 -20.23 3.25
N ASN A 178 0.39 -19.57 4.43
CA ASN A 178 0.10 -20.24 5.71
C ASN A 178 -0.80 -19.41 6.65
N PRO A 179 -1.97 -18.94 6.19
CA PRO A 179 -2.85 -18.10 7.00
C PRO A 179 -3.42 -18.85 8.21
N GLU A 180 -3.57 -20.19 8.11
CA GLU A 180 -4.06 -21.03 9.20
C GLU A 180 -3.11 -21.02 10.41
N ALA A 181 -1.79 -21.05 10.18
CA ALA A 181 -0.83 -21.01 11.27
C ALA A 181 -0.86 -19.67 12.03
N ILE A 182 -1.15 -18.57 11.33
CA ILE A 182 -1.34 -17.25 11.95
C ILE A 182 -2.65 -17.25 12.77
N ALA A 183 -3.72 -17.81 12.22
CA ALA A 183 -5.01 -17.89 12.89
C ALA A 183 -4.93 -18.74 14.17
N ASP A 184 -4.31 -19.93 14.07
CA ASP A 184 -4.08 -20.81 15.22
C ASP A 184 -3.23 -20.14 16.31
N TRP A 185 -2.17 -19.42 15.92
CA TRP A 185 -1.31 -18.71 16.86
C TRP A 185 -2.02 -17.56 17.58
N LEU A 186 -2.92 -16.84 16.89
CA LEU A 186 -3.69 -15.74 17.45
C LEU A 186 -4.98 -16.18 18.16
N ASP A 187 -5.33 -17.48 18.13
CA ASP A 187 -6.62 -18.02 18.56
C ASP A 187 -7.79 -17.28 17.88
N ALA A 188 -7.71 -17.17 16.57
CA ALA A 188 -8.61 -16.37 15.75
C ALA A 188 -9.30 -17.18 14.65
N THR A 189 -10.48 -16.75 14.24
CA THR A 189 -11.18 -17.33 13.09
C THR A 189 -10.56 -16.88 11.79
N LEU A 190 -10.18 -17.83 10.92
CA LEU A 190 -9.66 -17.50 9.59
C LEU A 190 -10.79 -17.16 8.61
N VAL A 191 -10.66 -16.02 7.95
CA VAL A 191 -11.47 -15.62 6.79
C VAL A 191 -10.55 -15.47 5.60
N GLU A 192 -10.65 -16.39 4.66
CA GLU A 192 -9.85 -16.41 3.45
C GLU A 192 -10.70 -16.13 2.22
N SER A 193 -10.18 -15.32 1.30
CA SER A 193 -10.89 -14.99 0.06
C SER A 193 -9.94 -14.53 -1.03
N ASP A 194 -10.17 -15.02 -2.24
CA ASP A 194 -9.51 -14.57 -3.47
C ASP A 194 -10.32 -13.49 -4.23
N TRP A 195 -11.45 -13.10 -3.67
CA TRP A 195 -12.34 -12.14 -4.30
C TRP A 195 -11.69 -10.77 -4.50
N ARG A 196 -11.90 -10.19 -5.67
CA ARG A 196 -11.47 -8.82 -6.01
C ARG A 196 -12.63 -8.04 -6.61
N PRO A 197 -12.75 -6.73 -6.36
CA PRO A 197 -13.79 -5.89 -6.97
C PRO A 197 -13.57 -5.67 -8.47
N VAL A 198 -12.35 -5.90 -8.95
CA VAL A 198 -11.96 -5.78 -10.36
C VAL A 198 -11.16 -7.00 -10.78
N SER A 199 -11.34 -7.43 -12.02
CA SER A 199 -10.54 -8.52 -12.59
C SER A 199 -9.08 -8.07 -12.74
N LEU A 200 -8.15 -8.86 -12.23
CA LEU A 200 -6.73 -8.69 -12.43
C LEU A 200 -6.28 -9.64 -13.53
N ARG A 201 -5.61 -9.11 -14.55
CA ARG A 201 -4.89 -9.90 -15.56
C ARG A 201 -3.40 -9.71 -15.32
N THR A 202 -2.68 -10.81 -15.25
CA THR A 202 -1.23 -10.82 -15.14
C THR A 202 -0.61 -11.20 -16.47
N GLY A 203 0.53 -10.62 -16.81
CA GLY A 203 1.23 -10.92 -18.05
C GLY A 203 2.73 -10.70 -17.93
N VAL A 204 3.45 -11.30 -18.84
CA VAL A 204 4.91 -11.13 -18.97
C VAL A 204 5.19 -10.44 -20.31
N CYS A 205 5.91 -9.33 -20.25
CA CYS A 205 6.36 -8.62 -21.43
C CYS A 205 7.76 -9.10 -21.83
N VAL A 206 7.90 -9.54 -23.09
CA VAL A 206 9.19 -9.93 -23.68
C VAL A 206 9.33 -9.26 -25.03
N GLY A 207 10.31 -8.38 -25.17
CA GLY A 207 10.45 -7.56 -26.36
C GLY A 207 9.26 -6.62 -26.55
N ASP A 208 8.52 -6.77 -27.64
CA ASP A 208 7.36 -5.97 -28.05
C ASP A 208 6.01 -6.70 -27.82
N SER A 209 6.01 -7.81 -27.07
CA SER A 209 4.80 -8.59 -26.83
C SER A 209 4.55 -8.85 -25.35
N VAL A 210 3.30 -8.69 -24.90
CA VAL A 210 2.82 -9.10 -23.58
C VAL A 210 1.98 -10.35 -23.73
N THR A 211 2.40 -11.43 -23.10
CA THR A 211 1.62 -12.68 -22.98
C THR A 211 0.95 -12.72 -21.62
N PHE A 212 -0.38 -12.79 -21.58
CA PHE A 212 -1.18 -12.84 -20.35
C PHE A 212 -1.38 -14.27 -19.85
N ASP A 213 -1.78 -14.40 -18.59
CA ASP A 213 -2.07 -15.67 -17.92
C ASP A 213 -3.25 -16.45 -18.55
N ASP A 214 -4.15 -15.79 -19.26
CA ASP A 214 -5.23 -16.39 -20.04
C ASP A 214 -4.77 -16.89 -21.45
N GLY A 215 -3.48 -16.76 -21.76
CA GLY A 215 -2.88 -17.13 -23.04
C GLY A 215 -3.11 -16.13 -24.17
N THR A 216 -3.74 -14.99 -23.90
CA THR A 216 -3.85 -13.92 -24.90
C THR A 216 -2.54 -13.14 -25.03
N GLU A 217 -2.26 -12.63 -26.23
CA GLU A 217 -1.09 -11.81 -26.51
C GLU A 217 -1.50 -10.43 -27.00
N THR A 218 -0.72 -9.42 -26.61
CA THR A 218 -0.88 -8.05 -27.07
C THR A 218 0.48 -7.48 -27.43
N ALA A 219 0.60 -6.91 -28.64
CA ALA A 219 1.80 -6.21 -29.03
C ALA A 219 1.88 -4.84 -28.34
N VAL A 220 3.08 -4.42 -28.00
CA VAL A 220 3.41 -3.11 -27.43
C VAL A 220 4.18 -2.32 -28.48
N ASP A 221 3.74 -1.11 -28.79
CA ASP A 221 4.45 -0.24 -29.72
C ASP A 221 5.68 0.38 -29.04
N VAL A 222 6.80 -0.35 -29.09
CA VAL A 222 8.06 0.11 -28.52
C VAL A 222 8.81 0.95 -29.54
N PRO A 223 9.03 2.25 -29.31
CA PRO A 223 9.77 3.09 -30.23
C PRO A 223 11.16 2.51 -30.50
N ALA A 224 11.56 2.44 -31.78
CA ALA A 224 12.91 2.03 -32.14
C ALA A 224 13.95 2.89 -31.39
N PRO A 225 15.03 2.30 -30.89
CA PRO A 225 16.06 3.06 -30.19
C PRO A 225 16.58 4.18 -31.11
N THR A 226 16.37 5.42 -30.73
CA THR A 226 16.98 6.57 -31.42
C THR A 226 18.48 6.39 -31.35
N ALA A 227 19.13 6.27 -32.50
CA ALA A 227 20.56 6.14 -32.59
C ALA A 227 21.23 7.24 -31.75
N ARG A 228 22.02 6.83 -30.78
CA ARG A 228 22.83 7.76 -29.97
C ARG A 228 23.62 8.64 -30.95
N ALA A 229 23.49 9.94 -30.81
CA ALA A 229 24.33 10.90 -31.50
C ALA A 229 25.78 10.49 -31.27
N GLU A 230 26.47 10.15 -32.37
CA GLU A 230 27.88 9.78 -32.37
C GLU A 230 28.67 10.90 -31.73
N THR A 231 29.32 10.63 -30.61
CA THR A 231 30.41 11.47 -30.11
C THR A 231 31.52 11.38 -31.16
N PRO A 232 32.00 12.49 -31.71
CA PRO A 232 33.13 12.43 -32.65
C PRO A 232 34.41 12.10 -31.88
N SER A 233 34.76 10.82 -31.83
CA SER A 233 36.07 10.37 -31.38
C SER A 233 36.97 10.23 -32.62
N GLY A 234 37.85 11.20 -32.78
CA GLY A 234 38.99 11.01 -33.65
C GLY A 234 40.02 10.11 -32.97
N ALA A 235 40.32 8.96 -33.58
CA ALA A 235 41.65 8.35 -33.68
C ALA A 235 41.54 6.96 -34.31
N ASP A 236 42.14 6.88 -35.46
CA ASP A 236 42.76 5.82 -36.24
C ASP A 236 43.16 4.56 -35.42
N SER A 237 42.59 3.40 -35.81
CA SER A 237 43.29 2.12 -35.83
C SER A 237 42.44 1.02 -36.51
N THR A 238 42.96 0.54 -37.60
CA THR A 238 42.61 -0.67 -38.35
C THR A 238 42.64 -1.90 -37.48
N GLU A 239 41.48 -2.66 -37.47
CA GLU A 239 41.46 -4.13 -37.51
C GLU A 239 40.01 -4.59 -37.80
N ASP A 240 39.88 -5.31 -38.92
CA ASP A 240 38.66 -5.96 -39.37
C ASP A 240 38.26 -7.10 -38.38
N VAL A 241 37.26 -6.86 -37.55
CA VAL A 241 36.52 -7.92 -36.86
C VAL A 241 35.10 -7.88 -37.41
N PRO A 242 34.53 -8.99 -37.92
CA PRO A 242 33.17 -8.99 -38.42
C PRO A 242 32.22 -8.69 -37.24
N SER A 243 31.58 -7.52 -37.30
CA SER A 243 30.51 -7.14 -36.40
C SER A 243 29.36 -8.14 -36.61
N ILE A 244 29.14 -9.01 -35.64
CA ILE A 244 27.86 -9.65 -35.47
C ILE A 244 26.89 -8.47 -35.26
N GLU A 245 25.95 -8.30 -36.17
CA GLU A 245 24.83 -7.40 -36.00
C GLU A 245 24.15 -7.80 -34.67
N ALA A 246 24.49 -7.11 -33.59
CA ALA A 246 23.75 -7.15 -32.36
C ALA A 246 22.39 -6.54 -32.72
N ASP A 247 21.41 -7.41 -32.92
CA ASP A 247 20.00 -7.06 -32.88
C ASP A 247 19.84 -6.10 -31.72
N ALA A 248 19.50 -4.83 -31.98
CA ALA A 248 19.50 -3.78 -30.96
C ALA A 248 18.42 -4.17 -29.93
N ALA A 249 18.85 -4.86 -28.89
CA ALA A 249 17.97 -5.34 -27.84
C ALA A 249 17.28 -4.09 -27.25
N VAL A 250 15.97 -4.03 -27.40
CA VAL A 250 15.13 -3.00 -26.81
C VAL A 250 15.36 -3.05 -25.29
N ASP A 251 15.83 -1.95 -24.72
CA ASP A 251 16.13 -1.95 -23.28
C ASP A 251 14.85 -1.98 -22.43
N GLU A 252 14.92 -2.57 -21.24
CA GLU A 252 13.78 -2.72 -20.30
C GLU A 252 13.10 -1.37 -19.99
N THR A 253 13.85 -0.29 -19.98
CA THR A 253 13.33 1.07 -19.68
C THR A 253 12.45 1.57 -20.83
N SER A 254 12.84 1.29 -22.10
CA SER A 254 12.06 1.64 -23.29
C SER A 254 10.74 0.86 -23.35
N ILE A 255 10.76 -0.43 -23.04
CA ILE A 255 9.55 -1.26 -22.95
C ILE A 255 8.62 -0.72 -21.86
N THR A 256 9.16 -0.44 -20.68
CA THR A 256 8.38 0.10 -19.56
C THR A 256 7.76 1.46 -19.92
N ALA A 257 8.52 2.33 -20.58
CA ALA A 257 8.02 3.63 -21.03
C ALA A 257 6.87 3.48 -22.05
N ALA A 258 7.00 2.55 -23.01
CA ALA A 258 5.94 2.28 -23.98
C ALA A 258 4.66 1.76 -23.31
N LEU A 259 4.76 0.81 -22.38
CA LEU A 259 3.62 0.30 -21.61
C LEU A 259 2.92 1.40 -20.79
N VAL A 260 3.70 2.29 -20.16
CA VAL A 260 3.16 3.44 -19.46
C VAL A 260 2.42 4.36 -20.43
N ALA A 261 3.03 4.68 -21.57
CA ALA A 261 2.45 5.54 -22.59
C ALA A 261 1.12 5.01 -23.12
N GLU A 262 1.06 3.73 -23.52
CA GLU A 262 -0.16 3.10 -23.99
C GLU A 262 -1.27 3.07 -22.94
N THR A 263 -0.91 2.70 -21.68
CA THR A 263 -1.87 2.65 -20.58
C THR A 263 -2.50 4.01 -20.32
N VAL A 264 -1.69 5.04 -20.32
CA VAL A 264 -2.18 6.40 -20.03
C VAL A 264 -2.91 6.99 -21.23
N ALA A 265 -2.49 6.74 -22.46
CA ALA A 265 -3.20 7.12 -23.66
C ALA A 265 -4.62 6.47 -23.75
N ALA A 266 -4.77 5.26 -23.17
CA ALA A 266 -6.06 4.62 -23.02
C ALA A 266 -6.89 5.17 -21.84
N GLY A 267 -6.43 6.22 -21.14
CA GLY A 267 -7.11 6.83 -19.99
C GLY A 267 -6.91 6.06 -18.68
N GLY A 268 -5.99 5.10 -18.64
CA GLY A 268 -5.64 4.33 -17.46
C GLY A 268 -4.61 5.03 -16.56
N GLN A 269 -4.37 4.44 -15.40
CA GLN A 269 -3.29 4.82 -14.49
C GLN A 269 -2.22 3.73 -14.48
N CYS A 270 -0.96 4.10 -14.37
CA CYS A 270 0.16 3.17 -14.32
C CYS A 270 1.04 3.42 -13.10
N LEU A 271 1.47 2.32 -12.46
CA LEU A 271 2.47 2.33 -11.41
C LEU A 271 3.61 1.40 -11.80
N ALA A 272 4.78 1.96 -12.09
CA ALA A 272 5.95 1.20 -12.48
C ALA A 272 6.88 0.98 -11.29
N PHE A 273 7.16 -0.28 -10.96
CA PHE A 273 8.13 -0.67 -9.94
C PHE A 273 9.47 -1.00 -10.61
N VAL A 274 10.54 -0.44 -10.07
CA VAL A 274 11.91 -0.67 -10.55
C VAL A 274 12.81 -1.11 -9.39
N ARG A 275 13.98 -1.67 -9.70
CA ARG A 275 14.89 -2.28 -8.71
C ARG A 275 15.56 -1.25 -7.79
N SER A 276 15.69 0.00 -8.23
CA SER A 276 16.43 1.01 -7.46
C SER A 276 15.87 2.42 -7.64
N ARG A 277 16.20 3.31 -6.69
CA ARG A 277 15.85 4.74 -6.79
C ARG A 277 16.47 5.42 -8.01
N ALA A 278 17.67 4.99 -8.42
CA ALA A 278 18.33 5.51 -9.61
C ALA A 278 17.58 5.15 -10.88
N GLU A 279 17.12 3.90 -11.01
CA GLU A 279 16.29 3.45 -12.12
C GLU A 279 14.93 4.18 -12.16
N ALA A 280 14.33 4.44 -11.00
CA ALA A 280 13.10 5.23 -10.93
C ALA A 280 13.28 6.65 -11.46
N ALA A 281 14.40 7.31 -11.12
CA ALA A 281 14.72 8.63 -11.63
C ALA A 281 14.99 8.61 -13.14
N GLN A 282 15.72 7.60 -13.65
CA GLN A 282 15.99 7.45 -15.08
C GLN A 282 14.70 7.20 -15.89
N LEU A 283 13.81 6.34 -15.38
CA LEU A 283 12.52 6.10 -16.01
C LEU A 283 11.67 7.37 -16.03
N ALA A 284 11.63 8.13 -14.94
CA ALA A 284 10.90 9.39 -14.86
C ALA A 284 11.44 10.45 -15.83
N GLU A 285 12.78 10.58 -15.94
CA GLU A 285 13.43 11.47 -16.91
C GLU A 285 13.10 11.05 -18.35
N ARG A 286 13.09 9.75 -18.66
CA ARG A 286 12.73 9.23 -19.96
C ARG A 286 11.27 9.55 -20.31
N LEU A 287 10.34 9.26 -19.40
CA LEU A 287 8.92 9.55 -19.60
C LEU A 287 8.66 11.06 -19.80
N ALA A 288 9.45 11.93 -19.14
CA ALA A 288 9.34 13.36 -19.30
C ALA A 288 9.91 13.86 -20.65
N ALA A 289 10.90 13.16 -21.22
CA ALA A 289 11.55 13.54 -22.49
C ALA A 289 10.74 13.11 -23.73
N ASP A 290 9.87 12.11 -23.61
CA ASP A 290 9.14 11.52 -24.75
C ASP A 290 7.83 12.24 -25.10
N ASP A 291 7.65 13.54 -24.73
CA ASP A 291 6.45 14.37 -24.99
C ASP A 291 5.11 13.69 -24.59
N LEU A 292 5.19 12.76 -23.65
CA LEU A 292 4.04 12.05 -23.12
C LEU A 292 3.00 13.03 -22.52
N ALA A 293 3.45 14.13 -21.93
CA ALA A 293 2.60 15.16 -21.39
C ALA A 293 1.75 15.86 -22.47
N GLU A 294 2.31 16.10 -23.66
CA GLU A 294 1.59 16.67 -24.83
C GLU A 294 0.60 15.66 -25.41
N THR A 295 1.00 14.40 -25.56
CA THR A 295 0.14 13.32 -26.09
C THR A 295 -1.07 13.08 -25.19
N MET A 296 -0.95 13.37 -23.90
CA MET A 296 -1.97 13.10 -22.88
C MET A 296 -2.87 14.31 -22.57
N GLY A 297 -2.59 15.50 -23.11
CA GLY A 297 -3.36 16.72 -22.82
C GLY A 297 -3.32 17.12 -21.33
N ILE A 298 -2.26 16.74 -20.58
CA ILE A 298 -2.16 16.86 -19.12
C ILE A 298 -1.41 18.13 -18.67
N GLU A 299 -1.33 19.15 -19.50
CA GLU A 299 -0.68 20.42 -19.12
C GLU A 299 -1.18 20.98 -17.77
N SER A 300 -2.49 20.82 -17.48
CA SER A 300 -3.08 21.26 -16.22
C SER A 300 -2.69 20.37 -15.02
N VAL A 301 -2.51 19.06 -15.23
CA VAL A 301 -2.11 18.11 -14.18
C VAL A 301 -0.62 18.27 -13.88
N ALA A 302 0.20 18.48 -14.91
CA ALA A 302 1.63 18.76 -14.76
C ALA A 302 1.88 20.03 -13.91
N ALA A 303 1.08 21.08 -14.08
CA ALA A 303 1.18 22.28 -13.25
C ALA A 303 0.81 22.01 -11.79
N THR A 304 -0.24 21.25 -11.53
CA THR A 304 -0.69 20.87 -10.17
C THR A 304 0.31 19.94 -9.49
N ALA A 305 0.86 18.97 -10.23
CA ALA A 305 1.90 18.08 -9.72
C ALA A 305 3.21 18.84 -9.44
N ALA A 306 3.58 19.83 -10.27
CA ALA A 306 4.73 20.70 -10.04
C ALA A 306 4.59 21.54 -8.77
N ASP A 307 3.37 21.95 -8.43
CA ASP A 307 3.08 22.68 -7.20
C ASP A 307 3.14 21.76 -5.96
N ALA A 308 2.58 20.55 -6.05
CA ALA A 308 2.67 19.55 -4.99
C ALA A 308 4.11 19.09 -4.70
N VAL A 309 4.96 18.99 -5.76
CA VAL A 309 6.38 18.60 -5.62
C VAL A 309 7.24 19.76 -5.05
N ARG A 310 6.80 21.04 -5.22
CA ARG A 310 7.48 22.19 -4.60
C ARG A 310 7.39 22.19 -3.08
N ASP A 311 6.32 21.61 -2.51
CA ASP A 311 6.12 21.48 -1.07
C ASP A 311 6.96 20.35 -0.43
N VAL A 312 7.51 19.43 -1.25
CA VAL A 312 8.46 18.41 -0.80
C VAL A 312 9.87 19.01 -0.74
N ASP A 313 10.12 19.75 0.34
CA ASP A 313 11.28 20.60 0.50
C ASP A 313 12.61 19.84 0.54
N GLY A 314 13.53 20.23 -0.35
CA GLY A 314 14.98 20.10 -0.14
C GLY A 314 15.65 18.77 -0.46
N THR A 315 14.93 17.67 -0.79
CA THR A 315 15.57 16.41 -1.18
C THR A 315 16.00 16.38 -2.65
N VAL A 316 17.07 15.64 -2.96
CA VAL A 316 17.52 15.44 -4.36
C VAL A 316 16.40 14.85 -5.21
N THR A 317 15.60 13.94 -4.64
CA THR A 317 14.44 13.31 -5.27
C THR A 317 13.34 14.34 -5.61
N GLY A 318 13.04 15.27 -4.70
CA GLY A 318 12.04 16.32 -4.94
C GLY A 318 12.47 17.28 -6.07
N ARG A 319 13.77 17.56 -6.20
CA ARG A 319 14.31 18.39 -7.30
C ARG A 319 14.25 17.70 -8.65
N THR A 320 14.53 16.40 -8.70
CA THR A 320 14.45 15.60 -9.93
C THR A 320 12.99 15.50 -10.41
N LEU A 321 12.06 15.19 -9.51
CA LEU A 321 10.63 15.17 -9.84
C LEU A 321 10.13 16.53 -10.32
N ALA A 322 10.52 17.65 -9.66
CA ALA A 322 10.17 19.00 -10.10
C ALA A 322 10.76 19.35 -11.48
N GLY A 323 11.91 18.80 -11.83
CA GLY A 323 12.52 18.88 -13.17
C GLY A 323 11.69 18.15 -14.22
N CYS A 324 11.31 16.91 -13.96
CA CYS A 324 10.50 16.08 -14.86
C CYS A 324 9.10 16.65 -15.13
N VAL A 325 8.50 17.30 -14.14
CA VAL A 325 7.16 17.92 -14.29
C VAL A 325 7.20 19.26 -15.04
N ARG A 326 8.37 19.91 -15.16
CA ARG A 326 8.53 21.21 -15.85
C ARG A 326 9.07 21.09 -17.27
N SER A 327 9.59 19.90 -17.66
CA SER A 327 10.08 19.64 -19.01
C SER A 327 8.95 19.30 -19.94
#